data_91806fa1341b8fb0f292066f6c002658
#
_entry.id   91806fa1341b8fb0f292066f6c002658
#
_cell.length_a   1.000
_cell.length_b   1.000
_cell.length_c   1.000
_cell.angle_alpha   90.00
_cell.angle_beta   90.00
_cell.angle_gamma   90.00
#
_symmetry.space_group_name_H-M   'P 1'
#
loop_
_entity.id
_entity.type
_entity.pdbx_description
1 polymer ?
#
loop_
_entity_poly.entity_id
_entity_poly.type
_entity_poly.pdbx_seq_one_letter_code
_entity_poly.pdbx_strand_id
1 'polypeptide(L)'
;MILETDSLPEPTNLRELMDYRVFESPCQPFLFSEVDGREYAYGGFSNAVHAAGQLLVSHGVRKGDVVSLLMPNSAEYIIAYFACWILGALAGPVNSLLKEHEIAFVVNNSEAKAMLVHSEFEHRIHAIRSHLPNLKSIIRFDDEKDATRRFRTIEESDGYPIQPRAEPPPLIPIGSDDDAIIIYTSGTTGKPKGCLLTHGNVVANARQISNWLSFTEEDRLLTIMPLFHMNAVSVTTMSALYAGGSTVISPKFSTSQFWRLISDYQVTSFGSVATMLSILLNTYPDGVPEGLQTGQLRFAMCGSAPVPAEIIKRFEETFNCPVVEGYGLSESTCRSTFNPPDERRRPGSCGLPIGNEMKVVDDNDHDVPDGELGEIVLRGENILKGYFKSPEATETAFRNGWFHTGDVGYRDKDGFFYIVDRKSDMIIRGGENIYPREIDEVLYQHPAVAAAATIGVPDDLYGEEVAAFIVLKDGSKVSEEELISYCTERVADYKCPKSIRIVAEIPKGATGKILKRELARIYATE
;
A
#
# COMPACT_ATOMS: atom_id res chain seq x y z
N MET A 1 25.79 -29.01 32.40
CA MET A 1 25.34 -27.62 32.56
C MET A 1 24.77 -27.23 31.20
N ILE A 2 23.46 -27.42 31.05
CA ILE A 2 22.73 -27.06 29.85
C ILE A 2 22.67 -25.51 29.88
N LEU A 3 23.34 -24.85 28.94
CA LEU A 3 23.16 -23.43 28.71
C LEU A 3 21.68 -23.25 28.35
N GLU A 4 20.94 -22.57 29.20
CA GLU A 4 19.64 -22.00 28.83
C GLU A 4 19.87 -21.23 27.54
N THR A 5 19.16 -21.60 26.50
CA THR A 5 19.10 -20.80 25.27
C THR A 5 18.39 -19.51 25.65
N ASP A 6 19.16 -18.48 25.99
CA ASP A 6 18.64 -17.13 26.09
C ASP A 6 17.98 -16.81 24.74
N SER A 7 16.66 -16.82 24.71
CA SER A 7 15.91 -16.33 23.55
C SER A 7 16.30 -14.87 23.32
N LEU A 8 16.69 -14.53 22.08
CA LEU A 8 16.97 -13.14 21.74
C LEU A 8 15.74 -12.28 22.10
N PRO A 9 15.95 -11.06 22.60
CA PRO A 9 14.84 -10.15 22.87
C PRO A 9 14.03 -9.88 21.60
N GLU A 10 12.73 -9.64 21.76
CA GLU A 10 11.86 -9.30 20.63
C GLU A 10 12.40 -8.06 19.89
N PRO A 11 12.54 -8.11 18.55
CA PRO A 11 13.12 -7.01 17.78
C PRO A 11 12.28 -5.73 17.90
N THR A 12 12.94 -4.62 18.20
CA THR A 12 12.28 -3.31 18.37
C THR A 12 12.47 -2.40 17.15
N ASN A 13 13.43 -2.73 16.28
CA ASN A 13 13.71 -1.99 15.06
C ASN A 13 13.99 -2.94 13.88
N LEU A 14 13.98 -2.39 12.68
CA LEU A 14 14.06 -3.15 11.42
C LEU A 14 15.40 -3.84 11.20
N ARG A 15 16.49 -3.29 11.73
CA ARG A 15 17.80 -3.96 11.70
C ARG A 15 17.80 -5.17 12.62
N GLU A 16 17.35 -5.01 13.85
CA GLU A 16 17.23 -6.12 14.80
C GLU A 16 16.34 -7.25 14.27
N LEU A 17 15.24 -6.90 13.58
CA LEU A 17 14.36 -7.90 12.97
C LEU A 17 15.08 -8.71 11.88
N MET A 18 15.86 -8.06 11.02
CA MET A 18 16.67 -8.75 10.02
C MET A 18 17.74 -9.62 10.68
N ASP A 19 18.49 -9.06 11.64
CA ASP A 19 19.57 -9.76 12.34
C ASP A 19 19.03 -10.98 13.11
N TYR A 20 17.86 -10.85 13.73
CA TYR A 20 17.15 -11.95 14.40
C TYR A 20 16.87 -13.10 13.42
N ARG A 21 16.34 -12.82 12.22
CA ARG A 21 16.05 -13.87 11.21
C ARG A 21 17.31 -14.51 10.65
N VAL A 22 18.36 -13.73 10.45
CA VAL A 22 19.67 -14.25 10.04
C VAL A 22 20.26 -15.19 11.11
N PHE A 23 20.09 -14.85 12.37
CA PHE A 23 20.55 -15.68 13.48
C PHE A 23 19.76 -17.00 13.58
N GLU A 24 18.43 -16.92 13.51
CA GLU A 24 17.54 -18.10 13.65
C GLU A 24 17.66 -19.05 12.46
N SER A 25 17.67 -18.53 11.23
CA SER A 25 17.51 -19.34 10.03
C SER A 25 18.29 -18.79 8.82
N PRO A 26 19.64 -18.72 8.88
CA PRO A 26 20.45 -18.04 7.85
C PRO A 26 20.32 -18.64 6.45
N CYS A 27 20.03 -19.95 6.36
CA CYS A 27 19.92 -20.69 5.09
C CYS A 27 18.48 -20.76 4.54
N GLN A 28 17.48 -20.31 5.31
CA GLN A 28 16.09 -20.34 4.85
C GLN A 28 15.85 -19.29 3.76
N PRO A 29 15.14 -19.62 2.66
CA PRO A 29 14.80 -18.68 1.61
C PRO A 29 13.93 -17.54 2.15
N PHE A 30 14.28 -16.31 1.80
CA PHE A 30 13.50 -15.12 2.14
C PHE A 30 12.93 -14.41 0.91
N LEU A 31 13.78 -14.12 -0.08
CA LEU A 31 13.38 -13.26 -1.20
C LEU A 31 13.62 -13.98 -2.52
N PHE A 32 12.56 -14.08 -3.31
CA PHE A 32 12.57 -14.60 -4.68
C PHE A 32 12.32 -13.46 -5.66
N SER A 33 13.19 -13.29 -6.64
CA SER A 33 13.07 -12.30 -7.72
C SER A 33 12.52 -12.96 -8.97
N GLU A 34 11.28 -12.66 -9.34
CA GLU A 34 10.65 -13.23 -10.54
C GLU A 34 11.35 -12.80 -11.82
N VAL A 35 11.88 -11.57 -11.87
CA VAL A 35 12.47 -10.98 -13.09
C VAL A 35 13.68 -11.75 -13.60
N ASP A 36 14.52 -12.22 -12.69
CA ASP A 36 15.83 -12.81 -13.01
C ASP A 36 16.07 -14.16 -12.33
N GLY A 37 15.08 -14.68 -11.62
CA GLY A 37 15.13 -16.00 -10.98
C GLY A 37 16.12 -16.08 -9.80
N ARG A 38 16.60 -14.93 -9.27
CA ARG A 38 17.48 -14.95 -8.10
C ARG A 38 16.70 -15.27 -6.82
N GLU A 39 17.38 -16.01 -5.97
CA GLU A 39 16.89 -16.36 -4.63
C GLU A 39 17.91 -15.88 -3.60
N TYR A 40 17.39 -15.32 -2.52
CA TYR A 40 18.19 -14.93 -1.36
C TYR A 40 17.69 -15.68 -0.13
N ALA A 41 18.53 -16.48 0.48
CA ALA A 41 18.32 -16.89 1.85
C ALA A 41 18.53 -15.69 2.79
N TYR A 42 18.09 -15.74 4.04
CA TYR A 42 18.24 -14.65 5.01
C TYR A 42 19.69 -14.15 5.12
N GLY A 43 20.67 -15.07 5.20
CA GLY A 43 22.09 -14.69 5.25
C GLY A 43 22.59 -14.02 3.95
N GLY A 44 22.17 -14.52 2.80
CA GLY A 44 22.50 -13.93 1.49
C GLY A 44 21.88 -12.54 1.30
N PHE A 45 20.63 -12.37 1.74
CA PHE A 45 19.93 -11.09 1.75
C PHE A 45 20.66 -10.07 2.64
N SER A 46 21.01 -10.44 3.87
CA SER A 46 21.76 -9.58 4.78
C SER A 46 23.11 -9.13 4.18
N ASN A 47 23.84 -10.04 3.51
CA ASN A 47 25.08 -9.67 2.83
C ASN A 47 24.86 -8.62 1.71
N ALA A 48 23.79 -8.78 0.92
CA ALA A 48 23.44 -7.80 -0.11
C ALA A 48 23.04 -6.45 0.49
N VAL A 49 22.28 -6.46 1.60
CA VAL A 49 21.91 -5.26 2.36
C VAL A 49 23.16 -4.53 2.91
N HIS A 50 24.10 -5.27 3.49
CA HIS A 50 25.36 -4.68 3.99
C HIS A 50 26.18 -4.06 2.87
N ALA A 51 26.29 -4.73 1.71
CA ALA A 51 26.99 -4.18 0.56
C ALA A 51 26.35 -2.89 0.04
N ALA A 52 25.01 -2.85 -0.06
CA ALA A 52 24.30 -1.64 -0.44
C ALA A 52 24.41 -0.53 0.63
N GLY A 53 24.42 -0.89 1.92
CA GLY A 53 24.68 0.05 3.02
C GLY A 53 26.07 0.69 2.93
N GLN A 54 27.11 -0.09 2.64
CA GLN A 54 28.46 0.44 2.42
C GLN A 54 28.52 1.40 1.23
N LEU A 55 27.82 1.09 0.15
CA LEU A 55 27.69 2.00 -0.99
C LEU A 55 27.08 3.34 -0.55
N LEU A 56 25.97 3.32 0.20
CA LEU A 56 25.35 4.54 0.71
C LEU A 56 26.29 5.34 1.62
N VAL A 57 27.05 4.66 2.49
CA VAL A 57 28.07 5.29 3.35
C VAL A 57 29.16 5.96 2.50
N SER A 58 29.64 5.32 1.43
CA SER A 58 30.67 5.89 0.53
C SER A 58 30.16 7.16 -0.19
N HIS A 59 28.85 7.27 -0.40
CA HIS A 59 28.17 8.47 -0.90
C HIS A 59 27.77 9.47 0.19
N GLY A 60 28.27 9.27 1.41
CA GLY A 60 28.13 10.21 2.53
C GLY A 60 26.78 10.15 3.24
N VAL A 61 25.97 9.10 3.02
CA VAL A 61 24.72 8.88 3.76
C VAL A 61 25.01 8.52 5.21
N ARG A 62 24.28 9.10 6.14
CA ARG A 62 24.41 8.92 7.58
C ARG A 62 23.04 8.76 8.22
N LYS A 63 23.00 8.38 9.50
CA LYS A 63 21.78 8.32 10.30
C LYS A 63 21.00 9.64 10.21
N GLY A 64 19.70 9.55 9.95
CA GLY A 64 18.78 10.67 9.78
C GLY A 64 18.75 11.29 8.38
N ASP A 65 19.63 10.91 7.47
CA ASP A 65 19.57 11.36 6.07
C ASP A 65 18.44 10.63 5.32
N VAL A 66 17.78 11.31 4.39
CA VAL A 66 16.78 10.71 3.51
C VAL A 66 17.45 10.24 2.23
N VAL A 67 17.12 9.00 1.84
CA VAL A 67 17.51 8.41 0.54
C VAL A 67 16.25 8.18 -0.29
N SER A 68 16.08 8.93 -1.38
CA SER A 68 14.96 8.72 -2.31
C SER A 68 15.16 7.44 -3.12
N LEU A 69 14.08 6.66 -3.28
CA LEU A 69 14.09 5.40 -4.01
C LEU A 69 13.13 5.51 -5.20
N LEU A 70 13.68 5.53 -6.43
CA LEU A 70 12.90 5.60 -7.67
C LEU A 70 13.27 4.45 -8.59
N MET A 71 12.60 3.34 -8.43
CA MET A 71 12.85 2.11 -9.20
C MET A 71 11.57 1.26 -9.31
N PRO A 72 11.50 0.31 -10.27
CA PRO A 72 10.44 -0.68 -10.34
C PRO A 72 10.57 -1.67 -9.17
N ASN A 73 9.51 -2.41 -8.91
CA ASN A 73 9.59 -3.53 -7.98
C ASN A 73 10.71 -4.49 -8.39
N SER A 74 11.61 -4.74 -7.47
CA SER A 74 12.79 -5.60 -7.67
C SER A 74 13.36 -6.04 -6.32
N ALA A 75 14.21 -7.05 -6.32
CA ALA A 75 14.96 -7.44 -5.12
C ALA A 75 15.80 -6.27 -4.59
N GLU A 76 16.37 -5.48 -5.49
CA GLU A 76 17.18 -4.30 -5.16
C GLU A 76 16.38 -3.21 -4.46
N TYR A 77 15.08 -3.08 -4.76
CA TYR A 77 14.23 -2.12 -4.04
C TYR A 77 14.10 -2.51 -2.56
N ILE A 78 13.86 -3.81 -2.29
CA ILE A 78 13.79 -4.32 -0.91
C ILE A 78 15.16 -4.18 -0.23
N ILE A 79 16.25 -4.55 -0.92
CA ILE A 79 17.63 -4.37 -0.42
C ILE A 79 17.90 -2.89 -0.10
N ALA A 80 17.47 -1.95 -0.95
CA ALA A 80 17.64 -0.52 -0.73
C ALA A 80 16.91 0.00 0.51
N TYR A 81 15.70 -0.47 0.78
CA TYR A 81 15.00 -0.17 2.03
C TYR A 81 15.83 -0.57 3.24
N PHE A 82 16.27 -1.82 3.27
CA PHE A 82 17.05 -2.35 4.39
C PHE A 82 18.43 -1.68 4.50
N ALA A 83 19.06 -1.35 3.37
CA ALA A 83 20.32 -0.60 3.36
C ALA A 83 20.18 0.78 4.04
N CYS A 84 19.06 1.48 3.83
CA CYS A 84 18.75 2.70 4.57
C CYS A 84 18.57 2.39 6.07
N TRP A 85 17.77 1.40 6.39
CA TRP A 85 17.40 1.10 7.77
C TRP A 85 18.57 0.64 8.64
N ILE A 86 19.50 -0.16 8.10
CA ILE A 86 20.68 -0.56 8.88
C ILE A 86 21.63 0.61 9.18
N LEU A 87 21.53 1.71 8.44
CA LEU A 87 22.26 2.96 8.65
C LEU A 87 21.47 3.95 9.52
N GLY A 88 20.24 3.64 9.92
CA GLY A 88 19.34 4.62 10.54
C GLY A 88 19.01 5.79 9.63
N ALA A 89 19.14 5.62 8.31
CA ALA A 89 18.68 6.56 7.30
C ALA A 89 17.21 6.28 6.94
N LEU A 90 16.49 7.31 6.48
CA LEU A 90 15.10 7.19 6.07
C LEU A 90 15.03 6.75 4.60
N ALA A 91 14.26 5.71 4.33
CA ALA A 91 13.86 5.38 2.97
C ALA A 91 12.74 6.31 2.51
N GLY A 92 12.94 7.01 1.41
CA GLY A 92 11.97 7.90 0.77
C GLY A 92 11.48 7.32 -0.56
N PRO A 93 10.52 6.38 -0.56
CA PRO A 93 10.00 5.79 -1.80
C PRO A 93 9.31 6.87 -2.64
N VAL A 94 9.65 6.91 -3.93
CA VAL A 94 9.09 7.86 -4.90
C VAL A 94 8.17 7.10 -5.85
N ASN A 95 6.94 7.54 -5.95
CA ASN A 95 5.98 6.97 -6.90
C ASN A 95 6.45 7.24 -8.34
N SER A 96 6.74 6.18 -9.08
CA SER A 96 7.26 6.24 -10.45
C SER A 96 6.28 6.81 -11.48
N LEU A 97 5.00 6.92 -11.13
CA LEU A 97 3.95 7.50 -11.99
C LEU A 97 3.84 9.03 -11.86
N LEU A 98 4.50 9.64 -10.87
CA LEU A 98 4.52 11.10 -10.70
C LEU A 98 5.17 11.76 -11.92
N LYS A 99 4.74 12.99 -12.22
CA LYS A 99 5.40 13.83 -13.22
C LYS A 99 6.71 14.40 -12.67
N GLU A 100 7.59 14.88 -13.53
CA GLU A 100 8.92 15.39 -13.16
C GLU A 100 8.86 16.48 -12.08
N HIS A 101 7.93 17.42 -12.18
CA HIS A 101 7.76 18.50 -11.19
C HIS A 101 7.27 17.98 -9.83
N GLU A 102 6.46 16.90 -9.82
CA GLU A 102 5.99 16.24 -8.60
C GLU A 102 7.13 15.46 -7.95
N ILE A 103 7.95 14.75 -8.75
CA ILE A 103 9.18 14.10 -8.27
C ILE A 103 10.11 15.13 -7.63
N ALA A 104 10.34 16.26 -8.32
CA ALA A 104 11.16 17.34 -7.78
C ALA A 104 10.61 17.88 -6.46
N PHE A 105 9.29 18.03 -6.34
CA PHE A 105 8.66 18.44 -5.09
C PHE A 105 8.94 17.45 -3.96
N VAL A 106 8.69 16.15 -4.18
CA VAL A 106 8.87 15.10 -3.16
C VAL A 106 10.32 15.03 -2.70
N VAL A 107 11.28 15.01 -3.64
CA VAL A 107 12.72 14.91 -3.35
C VAL A 107 13.22 16.13 -2.58
N ASN A 108 12.79 17.34 -2.97
CA ASN A 108 13.18 18.56 -2.27
C ASN A 108 12.52 18.71 -0.90
N ASN A 109 11.22 18.42 -0.81
CA ASN A 109 10.48 18.53 0.44
C ASN A 109 11.00 17.55 1.50
N SER A 110 11.36 16.33 1.09
CA SER A 110 11.98 15.34 1.98
C SER A 110 13.42 15.66 2.34
N GLU A 111 14.04 16.65 1.68
CA GLU A 111 15.48 16.99 1.82
C GLU A 111 16.39 15.80 1.51
N ALA A 112 16.01 14.99 0.53
CA ALA A 112 16.76 13.81 0.16
C ALA A 112 18.22 14.17 -0.17
N LYS A 113 19.16 13.48 0.48
CA LYS A 113 20.59 13.67 0.31
C LYS A 113 21.16 12.81 -0.80
N ALA A 114 20.63 11.59 -0.93
CA ALA A 114 20.99 10.66 -1.99
C ALA A 114 19.71 10.12 -2.66
N MET A 115 19.86 9.63 -3.88
CA MET A 115 18.81 8.95 -4.60
C MET A 115 19.35 7.67 -5.22
N LEU A 116 18.62 6.57 -5.03
CA LEU A 116 18.78 5.35 -5.80
C LEU A 116 17.77 5.39 -6.94
N VAL A 117 18.24 5.33 -8.19
CA VAL A 117 17.38 5.45 -9.37
C VAL A 117 17.66 4.31 -10.35
N HIS A 118 16.60 3.65 -10.81
CA HIS A 118 16.72 2.68 -11.90
C HIS A 118 17.00 3.38 -13.23
N SER A 119 17.80 2.77 -14.09
CA SER A 119 18.19 3.32 -15.40
C SER A 119 16.99 3.74 -16.27
N GLU A 120 15.86 3.04 -16.14
CA GLU A 120 14.60 3.37 -16.79
C GLU A 120 14.12 4.80 -16.50
N PHE A 121 14.35 5.30 -15.27
CA PHE A 121 13.90 6.62 -14.82
C PHE A 121 15.00 7.69 -14.84
N GLU A 122 16.23 7.32 -15.19
CA GLU A 122 17.40 8.22 -15.16
C GLU A 122 17.16 9.50 -15.97
N HIS A 123 16.60 9.37 -17.18
CA HIS A 123 16.31 10.49 -18.06
C HIS A 123 15.39 11.53 -17.42
N ARG A 124 14.44 11.10 -16.58
CA ARG A 124 13.53 11.99 -15.85
C ARG A 124 14.25 12.80 -14.77
N ILE A 125 15.21 12.15 -14.09
CA ILE A 125 16.01 12.82 -13.05
C ILE A 125 16.99 13.79 -13.69
N HIS A 126 17.60 13.46 -14.82
CA HIS A 126 18.41 14.39 -15.58
C HIS A 126 17.64 15.66 -15.98
N ALA A 127 16.40 15.51 -16.43
CA ALA A 127 15.54 16.65 -16.84
C ALA A 127 15.26 17.63 -15.68
N ILE A 128 15.24 17.17 -14.44
CA ILE A 128 14.95 17.99 -13.25
C ILE A 128 16.18 18.22 -12.36
N ARG A 129 17.39 17.81 -12.77
CA ARG A 129 18.60 17.87 -11.94
C ARG A 129 18.87 19.26 -11.37
N SER A 130 18.68 20.30 -12.16
CA SER A 130 18.83 21.70 -11.74
C SER A 130 17.82 22.14 -10.67
N HIS A 131 16.71 21.43 -10.54
CA HIS A 131 15.67 21.67 -9.55
C HIS A 131 15.89 20.86 -8.24
N LEU A 132 16.99 20.11 -8.12
CA LEU A 132 17.30 19.23 -6.99
C LEU A 132 18.59 19.69 -6.27
N PRO A 133 18.63 20.91 -5.68
CA PRO A 133 19.86 21.50 -5.16
C PRO A 133 20.43 20.74 -3.93
N ASN A 134 19.57 20.10 -3.14
CA ASN A 134 19.97 19.39 -1.92
C ASN A 134 20.45 17.97 -2.20
N LEU A 135 20.11 17.39 -3.34
CA LEU A 135 20.51 16.03 -3.72
C LEU A 135 22.01 16.00 -4.05
N LYS A 136 22.81 15.32 -3.22
CA LYS A 136 24.27 15.27 -3.35
C LYS A 136 24.75 14.13 -4.24
N SER A 137 24.06 12.98 -4.18
CA SER A 137 24.45 11.78 -4.91
C SER A 137 23.26 11.14 -5.59
N ILE A 138 23.45 10.71 -6.83
CA ILE A 138 22.49 9.92 -7.60
C ILE A 138 23.20 8.61 -7.95
N ILE A 139 22.68 7.51 -7.42
CA ILE A 139 23.23 6.18 -7.58
C ILE A 139 22.32 5.44 -8.54
N ARG A 140 22.85 5.10 -9.70
CA ARG A 140 22.13 4.35 -10.73
C ARG A 140 22.10 2.87 -10.39
N PHE A 141 20.96 2.26 -10.63
CA PHE A 141 20.73 0.83 -10.63
C PHE A 141 20.35 0.34 -12.03
N ASP A 142 20.90 -0.79 -12.45
CA ASP A 142 20.63 -1.45 -13.71
C ASP A 142 20.22 -2.90 -13.52
N ASP A 143 19.42 -3.44 -14.47
CA ASP A 143 19.09 -4.88 -14.56
C ASP A 143 20.25 -5.74 -15.10
N GLU A 144 21.50 -5.32 -14.87
CA GLU A 144 22.66 -6.12 -15.29
C GLU A 144 22.65 -7.50 -14.61
N LYS A 145 22.94 -8.56 -15.39
CA LYS A 145 23.02 -9.93 -14.86
C LYS A 145 24.13 -10.13 -13.84
N ASP A 146 25.16 -9.28 -13.87
CA ASP A 146 26.24 -9.27 -12.89
C ASP A 146 25.81 -8.45 -11.67
N ALA A 147 25.48 -9.12 -10.58
CA ALA A 147 25.06 -8.49 -9.31
C ALA A 147 26.10 -7.49 -8.76
N THR A 148 27.38 -7.65 -9.10
CA THR A 148 28.48 -6.76 -8.65
C THR A 148 28.49 -5.42 -9.38
N ARG A 149 27.75 -5.30 -10.48
CA ARG A 149 27.73 -4.09 -11.34
C ARG A 149 26.40 -3.34 -11.33
N ARG A 150 25.44 -3.73 -10.50
CA ARG A 150 24.08 -3.21 -10.55
C ARG A 150 23.90 -1.79 -10.03
N PHE A 151 24.77 -1.35 -9.12
CA PHE A 151 24.73 0.01 -8.57
C PHE A 151 25.94 0.81 -9.03
N ARG A 152 25.69 1.91 -9.76
CA ARG A 152 26.74 2.81 -10.28
C ARG A 152 26.38 4.26 -9.98
N THR A 153 27.39 5.10 -9.83
CA THR A 153 27.20 6.54 -9.71
C THR A 153 26.99 7.16 -11.09
N ILE A 154 25.99 8.02 -11.27
CA ILE A 154 25.69 8.68 -12.56
C ILE A 154 26.84 9.59 -13.03
N GLU A 155 27.63 10.14 -12.11
CA GLU A 155 28.74 11.05 -12.40
C GLU A 155 30.03 10.32 -12.80
N GLU A 156 30.10 9.00 -12.66
CA GLU A 156 31.27 8.17 -12.98
C GLU A 156 30.89 7.17 -14.07
N SER A 157 31.36 7.40 -15.28
CA SER A 157 31.15 6.50 -16.44
C SER A 157 31.81 5.11 -16.26
N ASP A 158 32.66 4.93 -15.25
CA ASP A 158 33.38 3.69 -14.94
C ASP A 158 33.12 3.27 -13.48
N GLY A 159 31.87 2.85 -13.20
CA GLY A 159 31.41 2.51 -11.85
C GLY A 159 32.24 1.42 -11.15
N TYR A 160 32.49 1.63 -9.86
CA TYR A 160 33.09 0.61 -8.99
C TYR A 160 32.10 -0.52 -8.74
N PRO A 161 32.47 -1.79 -8.94
CA PRO A 161 31.63 -2.92 -8.58
C PRO A 161 31.49 -2.98 -7.06
N ILE A 162 30.27 -3.30 -6.58
CA ILE A 162 30.08 -3.66 -5.17
C ILE A 162 30.89 -4.93 -4.93
N GLN A 163 31.92 -4.85 -4.10
CA GLN A 163 32.76 -6.00 -3.80
C GLN A 163 31.97 -6.97 -2.88
N PRO A 164 31.95 -8.29 -3.17
CA PRO A 164 31.19 -9.28 -2.40
C PRO A 164 31.63 -9.47 -0.94
N ARG A 165 32.61 -8.74 -0.47
CA ARG A 165 33.15 -8.76 0.90
C ARG A 165 33.36 -7.35 1.46
N ALA A 166 32.38 -6.47 1.30
CA ALA A 166 32.40 -5.22 2.02
C ALA A 166 32.28 -5.51 3.54
N GLU A 167 33.13 -4.87 4.33
CA GLU A 167 32.92 -4.88 5.79
C GLU A 167 31.53 -4.34 6.10
N PRO A 168 30.84 -4.87 7.12
CA PRO A 168 29.53 -4.33 7.49
C PRO A 168 29.65 -2.84 7.80
N PRO A 169 28.65 -2.02 7.46
CA PRO A 169 28.68 -0.61 7.78
C PRO A 169 28.81 -0.39 9.29
N PRO A 170 29.31 0.78 9.75
CA PRO A 170 29.47 1.05 11.16
C PRO A 170 28.17 0.78 11.93
N LEU A 171 28.27 0.05 13.04
CA LEU A 171 27.14 -0.18 13.94
C LEU A 171 26.78 1.15 14.62
N ILE A 172 25.62 1.68 14.24
CA ILE A 172 25.07 2.91 14.80
C ILE A 172 23.89 2.51 15.69
N PRO A 173 23.72 3.08 16.89
CA PRO A 173 22.51 2.84 17.69
C PRO A 173 21.24 3.27 16.94
N ILE A 174 20.27 2.37 16.84
CA ILE A 174 18.96 2.62 16.22
C ILE A 174 17.90 2.19 17.24
N GLY A 175 17.02 3.13 17.58
CA GLY A 175 15.87 2.87 18.47
C GLY A 175 14.57 2.67 17.67
N SER A 176 13.54 2.21 18.36
CA SER A 176 12.18 2.09 17.80
C SER A 176 11.61 3.43 17.32
N ASP A 177 11.97 4.53 17.99
CA ASP A 177 11.47 5.88 17.71
C ASP A 177 12.24 6.62 16.62
N ASP A 178 13.34 6.04 16.12
CA ASP A 178 14.06 6.59 14.98
C ASP A 178 13.21 6.47 13.71
N ASP A 179 13.26 7.51 12.87
CA ASP A 179 12.50 7.56 11.62
C ASP A 179 13.09 6.56 10.61
N ALA A 180 12.23 5.76 9.99
CA ALA A 180 12.62 4.71 9.04
C ALA A 180 12.15 5.00 7.60
N ILE A 181 10.96 5.60 7.46
CA ILE A 181 10.34 5.86 6.15
C ILE A 181 9.74 7.27 6.15
N ILE A 182 9.90 7.96 5.04
CA ILE A 182 9.11 9.14 4.70
C ILE A 182 8.30 8.84 3.44
N ILE A 183 6.99 8.65 3.58
CA ILE A 183 6.10 8.33 2.46
C ILE A 183 5.14 9.49 2.20
N TYR A 184 5.01 9.88 0.91
CA TYR A 184 4.15 11.00 0.53
C TYR A 184 2.75 10.55 0.18
N THR A 185 1.76 11.18 0.81
CA THR A 185 0.34 10.97 0.54
C THR A 185 -0.27 12.20 -0.10
N SER A 186 -1.27 11.99 -0.97
CA SER A 186 -2.06 13.09 -1.54
C SER A 186 -2.96 13.68 -0.44
N GLY A 187 -2.49 14.73 0.23
CA GLY A 187 -3.29 15.43 1.25
C GLY A 187 -4.57 16.05 0.68
N THR A 188 -5.59 16.19 1.51
CA THR A 188 -6.85 16.89 1.18
C THR A 188 -6.64 18.34 0.75
N THR A 189 -5.53 18.97 1.16
CA THR A 189 -5.16 20.36 0.85
C THR A 189 -4.47 20.56 -0.52
N GLY A 190 -4.29 19.50 -1.31
CA GLY A 190 -3.74 19.58 -2.66
C GLY A 190 -2.23 19.38 -2.80
N LYS A 191 -1.42 19.62 -1.76
CA LYS A 191 0.01 19.31 -1.76
C LYS A 191 0.27 18.01 -1.01
N PRO A 192 1.13 17.11 -1.54
CA PRO A 192 1.49 15.88 -0.83
C PRO A 192 2.14 16.19 0.51
N LYS A 193 1.79 15.38 1.55
CA LYS A 193 2.41 15.43 2.88
C LYS A 193 3.29 14.21 3.09
N GLY A 194 4.47 14.41 3.65
CA GLY A 194 5.40 13.32 4.01
C GLY A 194 5.01 12.72 5.38
N CYS A 195 4.47 11.52 5.40
CA CYS A 195 4.21 10.77 6.63
C CYS A 195 5.51 10.18 7.14
N LEU A 196 5.87 10.45 8.41
CA LEU A 196 7.02 9.87 9.07
C LEU A 196 6.63 8.59 9.80
N LEU A 197 7.21 7.48 9.37
CA LEU A 197 7.05 6.18 10.03
C LEU A 197 8.36 5.80 10.70
N THR A 198 8.29 5.40 11.97
CA THR A 198 9.45 4.96 12.74
C THR A 198 9.77 3.48 12.49
N HIS A 199 10.95 3.04 12.89
CA HIS A 199 11.30 1.63 12.93
C HIS A 199 10.28 0.81 13.72
N GLY A 200 9.86 1.32 14.88
CA GLY A 200 8.85 0.70 15.73
C GLY A 200 7.48 0.58 15.06
N ASN A 201 7.02 1.62 14.34
CA ASN A 201 5.75 1.56 13.62
C ASN A 201 5.73 0.39 12.60
N VAL A 202 6.81 0.25 11.82
CA VAL A 202 6.88 -0.78 10.77
C VAL A 202 6.98 -2.19 11.38
N VAL A 203 7.81 -2.38 12.42
CA VAL A 203 7.91 -3.67 13.14
C VAL A 203 6.58 -4.03 13.79
N ALA A 204 5.92 -3.08 14.48
CA ALA A 204 4.63 -3.30 15.10
C ALA A 204 3.56 -3.73 14.10
N ASN A 205 3.48 -3.04 12.96
CA ASN A 205 2.49 -3.40 11.94
C ASN A 205 2.79 -4.75 11.28
N ALA A 206 4.06 -5.09 11.03
CA ALA A 206 4.46 -6.41 10.55
C ALA A 206 4.05 -7.52 11.54
N ARG A 207 4.30 -7.32 12.83
CA ARG A 207 3.89 -8.21 13.92
C ARG A 207 2.37 -8.39 13.97
N GLN A 208 1.63 -7.27 13.95
CA GLN A 208 0.16 -7.26 14.00
C GLN A 208 -0.44 -8.05 12.85
N ILE A 209 0.02 -7.79 11.62
CA ILE A 209 -0.46 -8.47 10.40
C ILE A 209 -0.11 -9.97 10.47
N SER A 210 1.14 -10.29 10.77
CA SER A 210 1.63 -11.67 10.81
C SER A 210 0.87 -12.52 11.83
N ASN A 211 0.69 -11.99 13.04
CA ASN A 211 -0.04 -12.69 14.11
C ASN A 211 -1.51 -12.86 13.79
N TRP A 212 -2.16 -11.80 13.26
CA TRP A 212 -3.59 -11.84 12.91
C TRP A 212 -3.90 -12.86 11.82
N LEU A 213 -3.06 -12.89 10.78
CA LEU A 213 -3.22 -13.79 9.63
C LEU A 213 -2.57 -15.16 9.86
N SER A 214 -1.95 -15.37 11.04
CA SER A 214 -1.27 -16.60 11.42
C SER A 214 -0.23 -17.03 10.37
N PHE A 215 0.61 -16.08 9.94
CA PHE A 215 1.73 -16.39 9.08
C PHE A 215 2.84 -17.11 9.85
N THR A 216 3.48 -18.02 9.17
CA THR A 216 4.57 -18.87 9.69
C THR A 216 5.76 -18.86 8.74
N GLU A 217 6.79 -19.58 9.09
CA GLU A 217 7.98 -19.80 8.26
C GLU A 217 7.70 -20.55 6.94
N GLU A 218 6.56 -21.24 6.86
CA GLU A 218 6.12 -21.95 5.66
C GLU A 218 5.42 -21.01 4.65
N ASP A 219 5.02 -19.80 5.08
CA ASP A 219 4.30 -18.89 4.23
C ASP A 219 5.21 -18.22 3.21
N ARG A 220 4.70 -18.13 1.99
CA ARG A 220 5.31 -17.41 0.89
C ARG A 220 4.33 -16.41 0.29
N LEU A 221 4.65 -15.14 0.43
CA LEU A 221 3.77 -14.05 0.06
C LEU A 221 4.18 -13.44 -1.29
N LEU A 222 3.22 -13.22 -2.19
CA LEU A 222 3.50 -12.57 -3.48
C LEU A 222 3.35 -11.06 -3.37
N THR A 223 4.45 -10.35 -3.63
CA THR A 223 4.54 -8.89 -3.65
C THR A 223 4.45 -8.38 -5.09
N ILE A 224 3.24 -8.03 -5.53
CA ILE A 224 2.93 -7.47 -6.86
C ILE A 224 2.44 -6.02 -6.80
N MET A 225 2.09 -5.56 -5.61
CA MET A 225 1.78 -4.14 -5.39
C MET A 225 3.07 -3.31 -5.43
N PRO A 226 3.00 -2.03 -5.87
CA PRO A 226 4.20 -1.20 -5.96
C PRO A 226 4.86 -0.98 -4.59
N LEU A 227 6.18 -1.17 -4.50
CA LEU A 227 6.97 -0.98 -3.28
C LEU A 227 7.08 0.49 -2.82
N PHE A 228 6.65 1.45 -3.64
CA PHE A 228 6.49 2.83 -3.18
C PHE A 228 5.20 3.07 -2.38
N HIS A 229 4.43 2.01 -2.11
CA HIS A 229 3.27 2.01 -1.20
C HIS A 229 3.48 1.03 -0.05
N MET A 230 3.02 1.42 1.13
CA MET A 230 3.17 0.61 2.35
C MET A 230 2.45 -0.75 2.28
N ASN A 231 1.48 -0.93 1.39
CA ASN A 231 0.84 -2.24 1.19
C ASN A 231 1.89 -3.32 0.81
N ALA A 232 2.73 -3.07 -0.21
CA ALA A 232 3.77 -4.00 -0.60
C ALA A 232 4.85 -4.18 0.47
N VAL A 233 5.23 -3.07 1.13
CA VAL A 233 6.25 -3.10 2.18
C VAL A 233 5.75 -3.86 3.41
N SER A 234 4.62 -3.45 4.00
CA SER A 234 4.16 -4.02 5.28
C SER A 234 3.45 -5.37 5.11
N VAL A 235 2.49 -5.47 4.15
CA VAL A 235 1.58 -6.63 4.10
C VAL A 235 2.26 -7.89 3.53
N THR A 236 3.15 -7.74 2.54
CA THR A 236 3.73 -8.92 1.87
C THR A 236 5.24 -9.07 2.07
N THR A 237 5.97 -8.00 2.39
CA THR A 237 7.41 -8.09 2.62
C THR A 237 7.74 -8.18 4.12
N MET A 238 7.31 -7.20 4.92
CA MET A 238 7.69 -7.15 6.34
C MET A 238 6.94 -8.18 7.18
N SER A 239 5.68 -8.52 6.86
CA SER A 239 4.97 -9.58 7.58
C SER A 239 5.55 -10.96 7.27
N ALA A 240 6.01 -11.22 6.04
CA ALA A 240 6.76 -12.44 5.71
C ALA A 240 8.07 -12.50 6.49
N LEU A 241 8.84 -11.41 6.51
CA LEU A 241 10.06 -11.33 7.31
C LEU A 241 9.79 -11.58 8.80
N TYR A 242 8.75 -10.93 9.37
CA TYR A 242 8.41 -11.10 10.78
C TYR A 242 8.04 -12.55 11.12
N ALA A 243 7.31 -13.22 10.25
CA ALA A 243 6.92 -14.63 10.42
C ALA A 243 8.08 -15.63 10.22
N GLY A 244 9.21 -15.21 9.65
CA GLY A 244 10.28 -16.11 9.20
C GLY A 244 10.01 -16.78 7.86
N GLY A 245 8.94 -16.37 7.15
CA GLY A 245 8.57 -16.86 5.84
C GLY A 245 9.35 -16.20 4.70
N SER A 246 8.75 -16.18 3.51
CA SER A 246 9.40 -15.66 2.30
C SER A 246 8.48 -14.77 1.47
N THR A 247 9.07 -13.96 0.59
CA THR A 247 8.33 -13.12 -0.36
C THR A 247 8.83 -13.33 -1.78
N VAL A 248 7.91 -13.36 -2.73
CA VAL A 248 8.19 -13.34 -4.17
C VAL A 248 7.94 -11.94 -4.68
N ILE A 249 8.96 -11.29 -5.21
CA ILE A 249 8.82 -9.95 -5.79
C ILE A 249 8.60 -10.03 -7.30
N SER A 250 7.50 -9.45 -7.77
CA SER A 250 7.18 -9.29 -9.20
C SER A 250 7.19 -7.80 -9.57
N PRO A 251 7.67 -7.43 -10.77
CA PRO A 251 7.78 -6.03 -11.19
C PRO A 251 6.46 -5.30 -11.20
N LYS A 252 5.39 -6.03 -11.57
CA LYS A 252 4.03 -5.50 -11.67
C LYS A 252 3.01 -6.63 -11.72
N PHE A 253 1.75 -6.29 -11.45
CA PHE A 253 0.65 -7.19 -11.73
C PHE A 253 0.56 -7.48 -13.25
N SER A 254 0.53 -8.76 -13.60
CA SER A 254 0.32 -9.26 -14.96
C SER A 254 -0.69 -10.39 -14.94
N THR A 255 -1.83 -10.17 -15.55
CA THR A 255 -2.93 -11.15 -15.58
C THR A 255 -2.47 -12.49 -16.14
N SER A 256 -1.71 -12.47 -17.24
CA SER A 256 -1.22 -13.69 -17.92
C SER A 256 -0.18 -14.47 -17.12
N GLN A 257 0.53 -13.83 -16.19
CA GLN A 257 1.56 -14.48 -15.37
C GLN A 257 1.06 -14.83 -13.96
N PHE A 258 -0.03 -14.20 -13.49
CA PHE A 258 -0.47 -14.26 -12.11
C PHE A 258 -0.58 -15.70 -11.56
N TRP A 259 -1.39 -16.54 -12.21
CA TRP A 259 -1.61 -17.91 -11.73
C TRP A 259 -0.37 -18.79 -11.88
N ARG A 260 0.50 -18.51 -12.85
CA ARG A 260 1.80 -19.18 -12.96
C ARG A 260 2.69 -18.83 -11.78
N LEU A 261 2.78 -17.55 -11.39
CA LEU A 261 3.56 -17.15 -10.21
C LEU A 261 3.05 -17.84 -8.94
N ILE A 262 1.72 -17.91 -8.75
CA ILE A 262 1.13 -18.65 -7.64
C ILE A 262 1.58 -20.12 -7.65
N SER A 263 1.52 -20.78 -8.80
CA SER A 263 1.87 -22.19 -8.96
C SER A 263 3.38 -22.44 -8.84
N ASP A 264 4.19 -21.72 -9.63
CA ASP A 264 5.63 -22.00 -9.77
C ASP A 264 6.40 -21.69 -8.48
N TYR A 265 6.02 -20.60 -7.79
CA TYR A 265 6.65 -20.21 -6.54
C TYR A 265 5.92 -20.77 -5.29
N GLN A 266 4.87 -21.56 -5.45
CA GLN A 266 4.10 -22.11 -4.33
C GLN A 266 3.64 -21.04 -3.34
N VAL A 267 3.06 -19.97 -3.86
CA VAL A 267 2.59 -18.82 -3.07
C VAL A 267 1.43 -19.21 -2.19
N THR A 268 1.48 -18.85 -0.91
CA THR A 268 0.43 -19.14 0.07
C THR A 268 -0.58 -18.00 0.23
N SER A 269 -0.17 -16.75 -0.02
CA SER A 269 -1.05 -15.57 0.02
C SER A 269 -0.48 -14.43 -0.81
N PHE A 270 -1.32 -13.50 -1.23
CA PHE A 270 -0.89 -12.34 -2.00
C PHE A 270 -1.64 -11.07 -1.60
N GLY A 271 -0.97 -9.92 -1.77
CA GLY A 271 -1.58 -8.60 -1.61
C GLY A 271 -2.30 -8.17 -2.88
N SER A 272 -3.51 -7.60 -2.75
CA SER A 272 -4.33 -7.18 -3.88
C SER A 272 -5.14 -5.92 -3.60
N VAL A 273 -5.80 -5.45 -4.63
CA VAL A 273 -6.83 -4.41 -4.60
C VAL A 273 -8.05 -4.87 -5.40
N ALA A 274 -9.22 -4.30 -5.14
CA ALA A 274 -10.47 -4.69 -5.80
C ALA A 274 -10.39 -4.77 -7.33
N THR A 275 -9.65 -3.86 -7.94
CA THR A 275 -9.43 -3.83 -9.40
C THR A 275 -8.70 -5.07 -9.92
N MET A 276 -7.71 -5.58 -9.17
CA MET A 276 -6.98 -6.79 -9.57
C MET A 276 -7.89 -8.01 -9.52
N LEU A 277 -8.71 -8.13 -8.46
CA LEU A 277 -9.69 -9.20 -8.35
C LEU A 277 -10.69 -9.16 -9.52
N SER A 278 -11.20 -7.98 -9.87
CA SER A 278 -12.10 -7.80 -11.02
C SER A 278 -11.46 -8.18 -12.35
N ILE A 279 -10.19 -7.80 -12.56
CA ILE A 279 -9.46 -8.14 -13.79
C ILE A 279 -9.27 -9.66 -13.88
N LEU A 280 -8.90 -10.33 -12.79
CA LEU A 280 -8.77 -11.80 -12.77
C LEU A 280 -10.09 -12.50 -13.07
N LEU A 281 -11.19 -12.06 -12.47
CA LEU A 281 -12.55 -12.58 -12.74
C LEU A 281 -12.96 -12.44 -14.20
N ASN A 282 -12.64 -11.31 -14.83
CA ASN A 282 -12.99 -11.08 -16.23
C ASN A 282 -12.09 -11.89 -17.18
N THR A 283 -10.81 -12.10 -16.82
CA THR A 283 -9.86 -12.84 -17.67
C THR A 283 -10.03 -14.35 -17.55
N TYR A 284 -10.40 -14.82 -16.36
CA TYR A 284 -10.52 -16.26 -16.05
C TYR A 284 -11.87 -16.59 -15.43
N PRO A 285 -12.98 -16.42 -16.20
CA PRO A 285 -14.34 -16.63 -15.69
C PRO A 285 -14.62 -18.08 -15.29
N ASP A 286 -13.88 -19.04 -15.87
CA ASP A 286 -14.01 -20.47 -15.63
C ASP A 286 -13.10 -21.00 -14.50
N GLY A 287 -12.32 -20.13 -13.85
CA GLY A 287 -11.43 -20.48 -12.75
C GLY A 287 -9.94 -20.45 -13.11
N VAL A 288 -9.13 -21.07 -12.26
CA VAL A 288 -7.67 -21.16 -12.47
C VAL A 288 -7.35 -21.95 -13.74
N PRO A 289 -6.42 -21.48 -14.61
CA PRO A 289 -6.03 -22.21 -15.82
C PRO A 289 -5.59 -23.65 -15.52
N GLU A 290 -5.96 -24.58 -16.42
CA GLU A 290 -5.61 -25.99 -16.28
C GLU A 290 -4.11 -26.24 -16.16
N GLY A 291 -3.74 -27.24 -15.35
CA GLY A 291 -2.34 -27.65 -15.15
C GLY A 291 -1.56 -26.84 -14.11
N LEU A 292 -2.12 -25.75 -13.59
CA LEU A 292 -1.49 -24.97 -12.51
C LEU A 292 -1.93 -25.49 -11.13
N GLN A 293 -0.98 -25.49 -10.18
CA GLN A 293 -1.23 -25.94 -8.82
C GLN A 293 -1.39 -24.72 -7.89
N THR A 294 -2.55 -24.59 -7.28
CA THR A 294 -2.87 -23.47 -6.36
C THR A 294 -3.44 -23.95 -5.01
N GLY A 295 -3.37 -25.24 -4.74
CA GLY A 295 -3.93 -25.83 -3.52
C GLY A 295 -3.29 -25.35 -2.22
N GLN A 296 -2.08 -24.77 -2.28
CA GLN A 296 -1.39 -24.16 -1.14
C GLN A 296 -1.87 -22.73 -0.85
N LEU A 297 -2.65 -22.11 -1.77
CA LEU A 297 -3.12 -20.73 -1.61
C LEU A 297 -4.16 -20.66 -0.49
N ARG A 298 -3.85 -19.91 0.55
CA ARG A 298 -4.68 -19.77 1.75
C ARG A 298 -5.77 -18.71 1.56
N PHE A 299 -5.39 -17.51 1.15
CA PHE A 299 -6.29 -16.37 0.92
C PHE A 299 -5.63 -15.24 0.13
N ALA A 300 -6.46 -14.37 -0.43
CA ALA A 300 -6.07 -13.08 -0.98
C ALA A 300 -6.25 -11.98 0.07
N MET A 301 -5.24 -11.16 0.34
CA MET A 301 -5.37 -9.96 1.16
C MET A 301 -5.79 -8.79 0.28
N CYS A 302 -6.90 -8.14 0.58
CA CYS A 302 -7.41 -7.05 -0.22
C CYS A 302 -7.62 -5.78 0.60
N GLY A 303 -7.39 -4.61 0.00
CA GLY A 303 -7.57 -3.32 0.67
C GLY A 303 -7.08 -2.15 -0.16
N SER A 304 -6.68 -1.05 0.50
CA SER A 304 -6.31 0.24 -0.09
C SER A 304 -7.48 1.05 -0.69
N ALA A 305 -8.59 0.40 -0.96
CA ALA A 305 -9.87 0.98 -1.35
C ALA A 305 -10.98 0.01 -0.92
N PRO A 306 -12.22 0.47 -0.78
CA PRO A 306 -13.35 -0.41 -0.51
C PRO A 306 -13.47 -1.52 -1.57
N VAL A 307 -13.79 -2.73 -1.13
CA VAL A 307 -14.00 -3.87 -2.01
C VAL A 307 -15.49 -4.17 -2.08
N PRO A 308 -16.14 -4.10 -3.27
CA PRO A 308 -17.53 -4.46 -3.38
C PRO A 308 -17.75 -5.92 -2.96
N ALA A 309 -18.75 -6.16 -2.10
CA ALA A 309 -19.02 -7.50 -1.55
C ALA A 309 -19.30 -8.53 -2.66
N GLU A 310 -19.91 -8.10 -3.76
CA GLU A 310 -20.16 -8.95 -4.93
C GLU A 310 -18.87 -9.42 -5.61
N ILE A 311 -17.84 -8.57 -5.66
CA ILE A 311 -16.53 -8.95 -6.21
C ILE A 311 -15.86 -10.00 -5.31
N ILE A 312 -15.92 -9.81 -4.00
CA ILE A 312 -15.40 -10.79 -3.03
C ILE A 312 -16.05 -12.14 -3.25
N LYS A 313 -17.39 -12.18 -3.21
CA LYS A 313 -18.16 -13.40 -3.37
C LYS A 313 -17.83 -14.14 -4.66
N ARG A 314 -17.86 -13.43 -5.79
CA ARG A 314 -17.55 -14.02 -7.09
C ARG A 314 -16.12 -14.54 -7.17
N PHE A 315 -15.16 -13.81 -6.59
CA PHE A 315 -13.75 -14.23 -6.58
C PHE A 315 -13.57 -15.53 -5.78
N GLU A 316 -14.18 -15.61 -4.60
CA GLU A 316 -14.14 -16.81 -3.76
C GLU A 316 -14.79 -18.02 -4.45
N GLU A 317 -15.95 -17.82 -5.09
CA GLU A 317 -16.66 -18.85 -5.83
C GLU A 317 -15.88 -19.33 -7.08
N THR A 318 -15.25 -18.41 -7.82
CA THR A 318 -14.55 -18.73 -9.07
C THR A 318 -13.20 -19.41 -8.83
N PHE A 319 -12.43 -18.95 -7.84
CA PHE A 319 -11.06 -19.38 -7.63
C PHE A 319 -10.84 -20.23 -6.38
N ASN A 320 -11.89 -20.50 -5.61
CA ASN A 320 -11.81 -21.19 -4.32
C ASN A 320 -10.75 -20.59 -3.39
N CYS A 321 -10.63 -19.26 -3.39
CA CYS A 321 -9.63 -18.51 -2.63
C CYS A 321 -10.34 -17.43 -1.79
N PRO A 322 -10.36 -17.57 -0.46
CA PRO A 322 -10.94 -16.59 0.43
C PRO A 322 -10.32 -15.20 0.25
N VAL A 323 -11.13 -14.13 0.37
CA VAL A 323 -10.65 -12.75 0.35
C VAL A 323 -10.73 -12.16 1.75
N VAL A 324 -9.58 -11.76 2.29
CA VAL A 324 -9.45 -11.13 3.60
C VAL A 324 -9.29 -9.63 3.39
N GLU A 325 -10.41 -8.90 3.54
CA GLU A 325 -10.43 -7.44 3.41
C GLU A 325 -9.87 -6.77 4.66
N GLY A 326 -9.09 -5.70 4.47
CA GLY A 326 -8.54 -4.90 5.55
C GLY A 326 -8.48 -3.41 5.23
N TYR A 327 -8.51 -2.59 6.27
CA TYR A 327 -8.44 -1.14 6.19
C TYR A 327 -7.16 -0.62 6.82
N GLY A 328 -6.69 0.47 6.27
CA GLY A 328 -5.59 1.26 6.80
C GLY A 328 -5.12 2.30 5.78
N LEU A 329 -4.20 3.11 6.22
CA LEU A 329 -3.64 4.24 5.48
C LEU A 329 -2.14 4.33 5.73
N SER A 330 -1.44 5.16 4.99
CA SER A 330 0.00 5.36 5.20
C SER A 330 0.29 5.85 6.62
N GLU A 331 -0.61 6.64 7.18
CA GLU A 331 -0.56 7.17 8.54
C GLU A 331 -0.71 6.09 9.63
N SER A 332 -1.27 4.95 9.31
CA SER A 332 -1.29 3.76 10.19
C SER A 332 -0.29 2.69 9.76
N THR A 333 0.82 3.10 9.16
CA THR A 333 1.85 2.30 8.52
C THR A 333 1.32 1.54 7.31
N CYS A 334 0.26 0.74 7.47
CA CYS A 334 -0.49 0.11 6.37
C CYS A 334 -1.86 -0.39 6.80
N ARG A 335 -1.91 -1.21 7.86
CA ARG A 335 -3.13 -1.89 8.27
C ARG A 335 -3.48 -1.57 9.72
N SER A 336 -4.74 -1.22 9.93
CA SER A 336 -5.35 -1.07 11.26
C SER A 336 -6.36 -2.17 11.52
N THR A 337 -6.98 -2.71 10.46
CA THR A 337 -7.91 -3.83 10.57
C THR A 337 -7.64 -4.88 9.49
N PHE A 338 -8.08 -6.09 9.76
CA PHE A 338 -8.34 -7.14 8.80
C PHE A 338 -9.58 -7.94 9.22
N ASN A 339 -10.30 -8.47 8.26
CA ASN A 339 -11.23 -9.56 8.51
C ASN A 339 -10.48 -10.76 9.09
N PRO A 340 -11.10 -11.58 9.96
CA PRO A 340 -10.52 -12.86 10.36
C PRO A 340 -10.23 -13.73 9.12
N PRO A 341 -9.13 -14.49 9.09
CA PRO A 341 -8.82 -15.36 7.94
C PRO A 341 -9.62 -16.68 7.93
N ASP A 342 -10.80 -16.69 8.55
CA ASP A 342 -11.67 -17.85 8.73
C ASP A 342 -13.13 -17.52 8.39
N GLU A 343 -14.07 -18.42 8.74
CA GLU A 343 -15.50 -18.31 8.45
C GLU A 343 -16.19 -17.09 9.09
N ARG A 344 -15.57 -16.43 10.05
CA ARG A 344 -16.09 -15.20 10.68
C ARG A 344 -15.96 -13.97 9.81
N ARG A 345 -15.34 -14.07 8.62
CA ARG A 345 -15.23 -12.95 7.67
C ARG A 345 -16.60 -12.37 7.35
N ARG A 346 -16.65 -11.06 7.21
CA ARG A 346 -17.83 -10.29 6.81
C ARG A 346 -17.52 -9.48 5.57
N PRO A 347 -17.86 -9.96 4.37
CA PRO A 347 -17.70 -9.19 3.13
C PRO A 347 -18.40 -7.83 3.24
N GLY A 348 -17.70 -6.76 2.79
CA GLY A 348 -18.16 -5.37 2.93
C GLY A 348 -17.78 -4.69 4.25
N SER A 349 -17.33 -5.47 5.26
CA SER A 349 -16.67 -4.93 6.45
C SER A 349 -15.16 -4.86 6.21
N CYS A 350 -14.51 -3.86 6.77
CA CYS A 350 -13.06 -3.81 6.77
C CYS A 350 -12.42 -4.63 7.93
N GLY A 351 -13.22 -5.38 8.70
CA GLY A 351 -12.78 -6.32 9.72
C GLY A 351 -12.67 -5.74 11.12
N LEU A 352 -11.81 -6.33 11.90
CA LEU A 352 -11.55 -6.02 13.32
C LEU A 352 -10.15 -5.40 13.49
N PRO A 353 -9.90 -4.58 14.51
CA PRO A 353 -8.57 -4.07 14.83
C PRO A 353 -7.56 -5.19 15.06
N ILE A 354 -6.36 -5.05 14.49
CA ILE A 354 -5.33 -6.11 14.50
C ILE A 354 -4.21 -5.87 15.52
N GLY A 355 -4.48 -5.12 16.58
CA GLY A 355 -3.50 -4.81 17.64
C GLY A 355 -3.33 -3.31 17.90
N ASN A 356 -4.05 -2.47 17.19
CA ASN A 356 -4.26 -1.06 17.50
C ASN A 356 -5.66 -0.85 18.06
N GLU A 357 -5.87 0.30 18.68
CA GLU A 357 -7.19 0.74 19.09
C GLU A 357 -7.87 1.50 17.93
N MET A 358 -9.19 1.32 17.81
CA MET A 358 -10.00 1.97 16.81
C MET A 358 -11.40 2.24 17.38
N LYS A 359 -11.95 3.42 17.12
CA LYS A 359 -13.30 3.80 17.55
C LYS A 359 -13.93 4.77 16.55
N VAL A 360 -15.22 5.01 16.74
CA VAL A 360 -16.02 5.96 15.96
C VAL A 360 -16.41 7.11 16.86
N VAL A 361 -16.21 8.35 16.41
CA VAL A 361 -16.49 9.57 17.18
C VAL A 361 -17.34 10.57 16.41
N ASP A 362 -18.10 11.39 17.16
CA ASP A 362 -18.81 12.55 16.63
C ASP A 362 -17.85 13.74 16.37
N ASP A 363 -18.39 14.88 15.92
CA ASP A 363 -17.61 16.09 15.64
C ASP A 363 -17.04 16.76 16.93
N ASN A 364 -17.45 16.33 18.11
CA ASN A 364 -16.94 16.77 19.42
C ASN A 364 -15.97 15.74 20.04
N ASP A 365 -15.55 14.74 19.27
CA ASP A 365 -14.67 13.63 19.68
C ASP A 365 -15.27 12.70 20.76
N HIS A 366 -16.61 12.69 20.93
CA HIS A 366 -17.29 11.72 21.78
C HIS A 366 -17.55 10.43 21.04
N ASP A 367 -17.44 9.30 21.75
CA ASP A 367 -17.75 7.99 21.19
C ASP A 367 -19.22 7.91 20.79
N VAL A 368 -19.52 7.41 19.59
CA VAL A 368 -20.89 7.16 19.12
C VAL A 368 -21.29 5.71 19.40
N PRO A 369 -22.60 5.43 19.59
CA PRO A 369 -23.13 4.07 19.74
C PRO A 369 -22.83 3.19 18.52
N ASP A 370 -22.83 1.86 18.75
CA ASP A 370 -22.69 0.88 17.65
C ASP A 370 -23.82 1.05 16.63
N GLY A 371 -23.45 1.07 15.36
CA GLY A 371 -24.35 1.27 14.22
C GLY A 371 -24.53 2.74 13.82
N GLU A 372 -24.09 3.70 14.61
CA GLU A 372 -24.13 5.13 14.28
C GLU A 372 -22.87 5.56 13.52
N LEU A 373 -23.06 6.50 12.57
CA LEU A 373 -21.99 7.05 11.75
C LEU A 373 -21.18 8.10 12.52
N GLY A 374 -19.87 8.07 12.33
CA GLY A 374 -18.95 9.07 12.84
C GLY A 374 -17.59 8.96 12.18
N GLU A 375 -16.64 9.77 12.63
CA GLU A 375 -15.26 9.69 12.15
C GLU A 375 -14.54 8.51 12.80
N ILE A 376 -13.82 7.75 11.97
CA ILE A 376 -12.91 6.70 12.44
C ILE A 376 -11.65 7.34 13.01
N VAL A 377 -11.30 6.98 14.24
CA VAL A 377 -10.06 7.42 14.88
C VAL A 377 -9.23 6.24 15.36
N LEU A 378 -7.91 6.39 15.31
CA LEU A 378 -6.94 5.31 15.54
C LEU A 378 -5.94 5.69 16.63
N ARG A 379 -5.48 4.69 17.39
CA ARG A 379 -4.37 4.80 18.33
C ARG A 379 -3.60 3.48 18.39
N GLY A 380 -2.28 3.54 18.42
CA GLY A 380 -1.47 2.32 18.53
C GLY A 380 -0.03 2.50 18.05
N GLU A 381 0.77 1.47 18.22
CA GLU A 381 2.19 1.45 17.87
C GLU A 381 2.43 1.60 16.35
N ASN A 382 1.46 1.25 15.52
CA ASN A 382 1.53 1.37 14.06
C ASN A 382 1.15 2.75 13.53
N ILE A 383 0.78 3.71 14.38
CA ILE A 383 0.37 5.05 13.96
C ILE A 383 1.60 5.92 13.76
N LEU A 384 1.62 6.71 12.67
CA LEU A 384 2.73 7.57 12.30
C LEU A 384 3.17 8.48 13.46
N LYS A 385 4.45 8.86 13.42
CA LYS A 385 5.01 9.85 14.35
C LYS A 385 4.46 11.26 14.11
N GLY A 386 4.19 11.59 12.84
CA GLY A 386 3.68 12.89 12.40
C GLY A 386 3.99 13.15 10.93
N TYR A 387 3.65 14.36 10.48
CA TYR A 387 3.95 14.81 9.12
C TYR A 387 5.27 15.61 9.10
N PHE A 388 6.17 15.22 8.20
CA PHE A 388 7.48 15.83 8.05
C PHE A 388 7.37 17.34 7.81
N LYS A 389 8.00 18.15 8.68
CA LYS A 389 7.99 19.62 8.62
C LYS A 389 6.61 20.26 8.53
N SER A 390 5.62 19.59 9.08
CA SER A 390 4.23 20.09 9.12
C SER A 390 3.63 19.90 10.51
N PRO A 391 4.13 20.61 11.54
CA PRO A 391 3.65 20.48 12.91
C PRO A 391 2.16 20.81 13.06
N GLU A 392 1.67 21.84 12.36
CA GLU A 392 0.25 22.21 12.34
C GLU A 392 -0.64 21.10 11.78
N ALA A 393 -0.19 20.43 10.69
CA ALA A 393 -0.93 19.31 10.14
C ALA A 393 -0.91 18.09 11.07
N THR A 394 0.20 17.89 11.80
CA THR A 394 0.31 16.84 12.82
C THR A 394 -0.65 17.13 13.98
N GLU A 395 -0.63 18.34 14.54
CA GLU A 395 -1.52 18.74 15.62
C GLU A 395 -3.00 18.63 15.23
N THR A 396 -3.35 19.02 14.01
CA THR A 396 -4.71 18.89 13.48
C THR A 396 -5.15 17.44 13.36
N ALA A 397 -4.22 16.55 12.96
CA ALA A 397 -4.52 15.12 12.78
C ALA A 397 -4.60 14.37 14.11
N PHE A 398 -3.93 14.86 15.16
CA PHE A 398 -3.98 14.25 16.49
C PHE A 398 -4.77 15.11 17.46
N ARG A 399 -5.94 14.63 17.86
CA ARG A 399 -6.77 15.27 18.87
C ARG A 399 -7.08 14.28 19.99
N ASN A 400 -7.03 14.74 21.22
CA ASN A 400 -7.32 13.93 22.41
C ASN A 400 -6.55 12.58 22.48
N GLY A 401 -5.32 12.53 21.90
CA GLY A 401 -4.48 11.33 21.86
C GLY A 401 -4.88 10.31 20.80
N TRP A 402 -5.78 10.68 19.86
CA TRP A 402 -6.22 9.85 18.74
C TRP A 402 -5.85 10.48 17.41
N PHE A 403 -5.45 9.65 16.47
CA PHE A 403 -5.25 10.03 15.07
C PHE A 403 -6.60 10.03 14.34
N HIS A 404 -6.97 11.16 13.78
CA HIS A 404 -8.19 11.40 13.01
C HIS A 404 -7.95 11.07 11.54
N THR A 405 -8.63 10.04 11.05
CA THR A 405 -8.37 9.51 9.70
C THR A 405 -9.02 10.33 8.59
N GLY A 406 -10.07 11.09 8.91
CA GLY A 406 -10.95 11.72 7.94
C GLY A 406 -11.87 10.74 7.21
N ASP A 407 -11.86 9.46 7.57
CA ASP A 407 -12.77 8.45 7.04
C ASP A 407 -13.99 8.34 7.95
N VAL A 408 -15.18 8.26 7.35
CA VAL A 408 -16.47 8.09 8.04
C VAL A 408 -16.88 6.63 7.99
N GLY A 409 -17.38 6.13 9.10
CA GLY A 409 -17.82 4.75 9.20
C GLY A 409 -18.62 4.47 10.46
N TYR A 410 -18.88 3.22 10.71
CA TYR A 410 -19.54 2.76 11.93
C TYR A 410 -18.93 1.43 12.39
N ARG A 411 -19.17 1.11 13.66
CA ARG A 411 -18.86 -0.19 14.25
C ARG A 411 -20.17 -0.94 14.51
N ASP A 412 -20.22 -2.22 14.16
CA ASP A 412 -21.39 -3.02 14.54
C ASP A 412 -21.25 -3.58 15.98
N LYS A 413 -22.31 -4.17 16.48
CA LYS A 413 -22.39 -4.76 17.84
C LYS A 413 -21.40 -5.90 18.10
N ASP A 414 -20.85 -6.51 17.06
CA ASP A 414 -19.86 -7.57 17.15
C ASP A 414 -18.43 -7.04 16.98
N GLY A 415 -18.28 -5.71 16.87
CA GLY A 415 -17.00 -5.01 16.81
C GLY A 415 -16.41 -4.83 15.41
N PHE A 416 -17.08 -5.28 14.35
CA PHE A 416 -16.63 -5.09 12.98
C PHE A 416 -16.83 -3.64 12.53
N PHE A 417 -15.83 -3.10 11.84
CA PHE A 417 -15.89 -1.75 11.31
C PHE A 417 -16.27 -1.75 9.83
N TYR A 418 -17.01 -0.73 9.45
CA TYR A 418 -17.47 -0.47 8.09
C TYR A 418 -17.11 0.95 7.70
N ILE A 419 -16.29 1.09 6.65
CA ILE A 419 -15.95 2.40 6.10
C ILE A 419 -17.04 2.78 5.11
N VAL A 420 -17.67 3.93 5.32
CA VAL A 420 -18.74 4.42 4.45
C VAL A 420 -18.19 5.31 3.35
N ASP A 421 -17.39 6.34 3.71
CA ASP A 421 -16.67 7.19 2.75
C ASP A 421 -15.64 8.07 3.47
N ARG A 422 -15.05 9.02 2.76
CA ARG A 422 -14.23 10.10 3.35
C ARG A 422 -15.08 11.33 3.64
N LYS A 423 -14.79 12.03 4.74
CA LYS A 423 -15.40 13.35 5.01
C LYS A 423 -15.23 14.31 3.84
N SER A 424 -14.08 14.24 3.13
CA SER A 424 -13.77 15.10 1.96
C SER A 424 -14.50 14.74 0.68
N ASP A 425 -15.05 13.53 0.60
CA ASP A 425 -15.68 13.00 -0.61
C ASP A 425 -17.21 12.93 -0.47
N MET A 426 -17.72 13.24 0.73
CA MET A 426 -19.15 13.33 1.05
C MET A 426 -19.78 14.47 0.24
N ILE A 427 -20.91 14.19 -0.37
CA ILE A 427 -21.68 15.16 -1.15
C ILE A 427 -22.68 15.84 -0.22
N ILE A 428 -22.69 17.15 -0.19
CA ILE A 428 -23.65 17.94 0.63
C ILE A 428 -24.69 18.54 -0.28
N ARG A 429 -25.80 17.82 -0.43
CA ARG A 429 -26.91 18.22 -1.31
C ARG A 429 -28.06 18.83 -0.51
N GLY A 430 -28.23 20.13 -0.57
CA GLY A 430 -29.34 20.83 0.12
C GLY A 430 -29.31 20.65 1.66
N GLY A 431 -28.15 20.40 2.23
CA GLY A 431 -27.95 20.13 3.65
C GLY A 431 -28.00 18.64 4.05
N GLU A 432 -28.30 17.75 3.10
CA GLU A 432 -28.26 16.29 3.31
C GLU A 432 -26.89 15.75 2.96
N ASN A 433 -26.36 14.88 3.81
CA ASN A 433 -25.09 14.18 3.61
C ASN A 433 -25.31 12.91 2.79
N ILE A 434 -24.67 12.85 1.61
CA ILE A 434 -24.73 11.69 0.72
C ILE A 434 -23.34 11.09 0.63
N TYR A 435 -23.24 9.79 0.84
CA TYR A 435 -22.00 9.05 0.76
C TYR A 435 -21.89 8.35 -0.61
N PRO A 436 -20.98 8.78 -1.50
CA PRO A 436 -20.83 8.21 -2.84
C PRO A 436 -20.75 6.70 -2.90
N ARG A 437 -20.10 6.07 -1.92
CA ARG A 437 -19.96 4.61 -1.87
C ARG A 437 -21.29 3.86 -1.80
N GLU A 438 -22.28 4.41 -1.11
CA GLU A 438 -23.63 3.78 -1.02
C GLU A 438 -24.25 3.61 -2.43
N ILE A 439 -24.02 4.61 -3.27
CA ILE A 439 -24.51 4.61 -4.66
C ILE A 439 -23.66 3.69 -5.53
N ASP A 440 -22.33 3.75 -5.36
CA ASP A 440 -21.41 2.86 -6.07
C ASP A 440 -21.75 1.38 -5.82
N GLU A 441 -22.04 0.99 -4.58
CA GLU A 441 -22.40 -0.39 -4.25
C GLU A 441 -23.71 -0.83 -4.89
N VAL A 442 -24.70 0.06 -4.99
CA VAL A 442 -25.96 -0.23 -5.72
C VAL A 442 -25.67 -0.42 -7.21
N LEU A 443 -24.86 0.46 -7.80
CA LEU A 443 -24.50 0.36 -9.23
C LEU A 443 -23.69 -0.90 -9.54
N TYR A 444 -22.79 -1.33 -8.65
CA TYR A 444 -22.04 -2.59 -8.81
C TYR A 444 -22.92 -3.84 -8.81
N GLN A 445 -24.12 -3.79 -8.19
CA GLN A 445 -25.09 -4.90 -8.22
C GLN A 445 -25.79 -5.04 -9.57
N HIS A 446 -25.73 -4.02 -10.44
CA HIS A 446 -26.34 -4.09 -11.75
C HIS A 446 -25.56 -5.04 -12.68
N PRO A 447 -26.24 -6.02 -13.36
CA PRO A 447 -25.56 -7.05 -14.15
C PRO A 447 -24.62 -6.54 -15.24
N ALA A 448 -24.93 -5.39 -15.84
CA ALA A 448 -24.16 -4.78 -16.91
C ALA A 448 -22.97 -3.94 -16.43
N VAL A 449 -22.84 -3.64 -15.13
CA VAL A 449 -21.82 -2.74 -14.60
C VAL A 449 -20.54 -3.50 -14.26
N ALA A 450 -19.41 -3.02 -14.79
CA ALA A 450 -18.06 -3.50 -14.48
C ALA A 450 -17.38 -2.63 -13.43
N ALA A 451 -17.59 -1.30 -13.49
CA ALA A 451 -17.08 -0.37 -12.49
C ALA A 451 -18.00 0.86 -12.37
N ALA A 452 -18.06 1.43 -11.17
CA ALA A 452 -18.83 2.62 -10.86
C ALA A 452 -18.00 3.58 -9.99
N ALA A 453 -18.22 4.88 -10.16
CA ALA A 453 -17.65 5.92 -9.31
C ALA A 453 -18.59 7.12 -9.23
N THR A 454 -19.08 7.42 -8.04
CA THR A 454 -19.95 8.54 -7.74
C THR A 454 -19.17 9.73 -7.19
N ILE A 455 -19.52 10.93 -7.61
CA ILE A 455 -18.93 12.20 -7.18
C ILE A 455 -20.00 13.25 -6.94
N GLY A 456 -19.70 14.25 -6.10
CA GLY A 456 -20.42 15.51 -6.04
C GLY A 456 -19.97 16.43 -7.15
N VAL A 457 -20.93 17.12 -7.77
CA VAL A 457 -20.69 18.15 -8.76
C VAL A 457 -21.41 19.42 -8.34
N PRO A 458 -20.87 20.64 -8.65
CA PRO A 458 -21.52 21.89 -8.29
C PRO A 458 -22.94 22.00 -8.85
N ASP A 459 -23.89 22.46 -8.03
CA ASP A 459 -25.27 22.72 -8.40
C ASP A 459 -25.75 24.04 -7.80
N ASP A 460 -26.38 24.90 -8.62
CA ASP A 460 -26.79 26.25 -8.23
C ASP A 460 -27.91 26.26 -7.16
N LEU A 461 -28.73 25.22 -7.10
CA LEU A 461 -29.87 25.14 -6.19
C LEU A 461 -29.52 24.43 -4.88
N TYR A 462 -28.80 23.31 -4.97
CA TYR A 462 -28.52 22.43 -3.84
C TYR A 462 -27.08 22.53 -3.32
N GLY A 463 -26.23 23.36 -3.94
CA GLY A 463 -24.80 23.45 -3.66
C GLY A 463 -24.01 22.36 -4.35
N GLU A 464 -24.38 21.10 -4.12
CA GLU A 464 -23.86 19.95 -4.86
C GLU A 464 -24.98 19.04 -5.35
N GLU A 465 -24.72 18.31 -6.44
CA GLU A 465 -25.60 17.30 -7.01
C GLU A 465 -24.82 16.00 -7.24
N VAL A 466 -25.52 14.88 -7.29
CA VAL A 466 -24.92 13.55 -7.45
C VAL A 466 -24.72 13.22 -8.92
N ALA A 467 -23.49 12.87 -9.31
CA ALA A 467 -23.16 12.36 -10.64
C ALA A 467 -22.36 11.05 -10.52
N ALA A 468 -22.60 10.11 -11.44
CA ALA A 468 -21.88 8.84 -11.46
C ALA A 468 -21.24 8.55 -12.82
N PHE A 469 -20.09 7.87 -12.79
CA PHE A 469 -19.37 7.37 -13.96
C PHE A 469 -19.37 5.85 -13.94
N ILE A 470 -19.74 5.25 -15.06
CA ILE A 470 -19.95 3.80 -15.18
C ILE A 470 -19.10 3.23 -16.30
N VAL A 471 -18.43 2.11 -16.03
CA VAL A 471 -17.85 1.25 -17.07
C VAL A 471 -18.73 0.02 -17.18
N LEU A 472 -19.15 -0.31 -18.38
CA LEU A 472 -19.96 -1.49 -18.66
C LEU A 472 -19.07 -2.73 -18.84
N LYS A 473 -19.63 -3.90 -18.55
CA LYS A 473 -19.01 -5.18 -18.92
C LYS A 473 -19.05 -5.34 -20.44
N ASP A 474 -18.07 -6.04 -20.98
CA ASP A 474 -17.95 -6.29 -22.41
C ASP A 474 -19.24 -6.91 -23.00
N GLY A 475 -19.71 -6.32 -24.09
CA GLY A 475 -20.93 -6.75 -24.76
C GLY A 475 -22.26 -6.36 -24.09
N SER A 476 -22.21 -5.77 -22.90
CA SER A 476 -23.41 -5.28 -22.21
C SER A 476 -23.93 -3.98 -22.84
N LYS A 477 -25.25 -3.83 -22.81
CA LYS A 477 -25.96 -2.63 -23.27
C LYS A 477 -26.98 -2.25 -22.20
N VAL A 478 -26.87 -1.03 -21.72
CA VAL A 478 -27.81 -0.40 -20.78
C VAL A 478 -27.74 1.11 -21.00
N SER A 479 -28.83 1.82 -20.88
CA SER A 479 -28.83 3.28 -20.98
C SER A 479 -28.54 3.93 -19.62
N GLU A 480 -28.17 5.21 -19.66
CA GLU A 480 -27.95 6.01 -18.44
C GLU A 480 -29.25 6.15 -17.66
N GLU A 481 -30.40 6.32 -18.34
CA GLU A 481 -31.73 6.41 -17.74
C GLU A 481 -32.14 5.12 -17.05
N GLU A 482 -31.81 3.95 -17.63
CA GLU A 482 -32.06 2.65 -17.00
C GLU A 482 -31.25 2.48 -15.71
N LEU A 483 -30.00 2.94 -15.69
CA LEU A 483 -29.16 2.91 -14.50
C LEU A 483 -29.65 3.90 -13.43
N ILE A 484 -30.10 5.09 -13.79
CA ILE A 484 -30.74 6.04 -12.87
C ILE A 484 -31.99 5.41 -12.27
N SER A 485 -32.85 4.82 -13.10
CA SER A 485 -34.07 4.14 -12.63
C SER A 485 -33.73 2.99 -11.67
N TYR A 486 -32.67 2.24 -11.97
CA TYR A 486 -32.18 1.17 -11.09
C TYR A 486 -31.78 1.69 -9.70
N CYS A 487 -31.13 2.87 -9.64
CA CYS A 487 -30.79 3.54 -8.38
C CYS A 487 -32.05 4.02 -7.64
N THR A 488 -33.01 4.64 -8.34
CA THR A 488 -34.25 5.20 -7.75
C THR A 488 -35.06 4.14 -6.99
N GLU A 489 -35.03 2.89 -7.43
CA GLU A 489 -35.69 1.79 -6.75
C GLU A 489 -34.98 1.31 -5.48
N ARG A 490 -33.72 1.74 -5.22
CA ARG A 490 -32.84 1.12 -4.22
C ARG A 490 -32.25 2.08 -3.20
N VAL A 491 -32.18 3.38 -3.54
CA VAL A 491 -31.73 4.44 -2.63
C VAL A 491 -32.80 5.54 -2.55
N ALA A 492 -32.71 6.37 -1.50
CA ALA A 492 -33.62 7.49 -1.36
C ALA A 492 -33.46 8.49 -2.51
N ASP A 493 -34.54 9.14 -2.93
CA ASP A 493 -34.57 10.02 -4.10
C ASP A 493 -33.48 11.11 -4.11
N TYR A 494 -33.18 11.67 -2.95
CA TYR A 494 -32.16 12.72 -2.84
C TYR A 494 -30.73 12.21 -3.06
N LYS A 495 -30.50 10.88 -2.94
CA LYS A 495 -29.21 10.21 -3.17
C LYS A 495 -29.04 9.76 -4.61
N CYS A 496 -30.13 9.67 -5.38
CA CYS A 496 -30.09 9.20 -6.76
C CYS A 496 -29.19 10.08 -7.62
N PRO A 497 -28.30 9.50 -8.45
CA PRO A 497 -27.56 10.27 -9.44
C PRO A 497 -28.50 11.03 -10.37
N LYS A 498 -28.30 12.32 -10.49
CA LYS A 498 -29.00 13.15 -11.46
C LYS A 498 -28.48 12.94 -12.89
N SER A 499 -27.21 12.58 -12.97
CA SER A 499 -26.57 12.22 -14.23
C SER A 499 -25.70 10.99 -14.05
N ILE A 500 -25.75 10.10 -15.03
CA ILE A 500 -24.83 8.98 -15.16
C ILE A 500 -24.12 9.14 -16.50
N ARG A 501 -22.80 8.91 -16.54
CA ARG A 501 -22.01 8.90 -17.75
C ARG A 501 -21.37 7.54 -17.95
N ILE A 502 -21.64 6.90 -19.08
CA ILE A 502 -20.99 5.66 -19.47
C ILE A 502 -19.68 6.00 -20.15
N VAL A 503 -18.56 5.53 -19.56
CA VAL A 503 -17.20 5.81 -20.00
C VAL A 503 -16.44 4.52 -20.31
N ALA A 504 -15.39 4.63 -21.14
CA ALA A 504 -14.54 3.49 -21.46
C ALA A 504 -13.71 3.03 -20.25
N GLU A 505 -13.26 3.99 -19.43
CA GLU A 505 -12.49 3.72 -18.22
C GLU A 505 -12.71 4.80 -17.15
N ILE A 506 -12.57 4.43 -15.88
CA ILE A 506 -12.54 5.34 -14.74
C ILE A 506 -11.09 5.61 -14.35
N PRO A 507 -10.64 6.89 -14.25
CA PRO A 507 -9.28 7.25 -13.88
C PRO A 507 -8.89 6.66 -12.53
N LYS A 508 -7.73 6.01 -12.46
CA LYS A 508 -7.21 5.35 -11.25
C LYS A 508 -5.77 5.72 -11.00
N GLY A 509 -5.42 5.82 -9.73
CA GLY A 509 -4.02 5.94 -9.29
C GLY A 509 -3.28 4.61 -9.34
N ALA A 510 -1.99 4.64 -9.01
CA ALA A 510 -1.10 3.47 -9.01
C ALA A 510 -1.57 2.30 -8.11
N THR A 511 -2.34 2.59 -7.08
CA THR A 511 -2.95 1.60 -6.17
C THR A 511 -4.31 1.09 -6.62
N GLY A 512 -4.76 1.47 -7.83
CA GLY A 512 -6.12 1.18 -8.29
C GLY A 512 -7.21 2.04 -7.65
N LYS A 513 -6.86 3.00 -6.79
CA LYS A 513 -7.80 3.95 -6.19
C LYS A 513 -8.34 4.91 -7.25
N ILE A 514 -9.66 5.09 -7.26
CA ILE A 514 -10.35 6.02 -8.16
C ILE A 514 -9.92 7.47 -7.88
N LEU A 515 -9.63 8.23 -8.93
CA LEU A 515 -9.22 9.63 -8.86
C LEU A 515 -10.46 10.54 -9.01
N LYS A 516 -11.27 10.66 -7.95
CA LYS A 516 -12.53 11.43 -7.96
C LYS A 516 -12.35 12.89 -8.41
N ARG A 517 -11.21 13.53 -8.08
CA ARG A 517 -10.89 14.89 -8.57
C ARG A 517 -10.74 14.97 -10.08
N GLU A 518 -10.21 13.93 -10.71
CA GLU A 518 -10.07 13.87 -12.16
C GLU A 518 -11.44 13.66 -12.82
N LEU A 519 -12.30 12.83 -12.21
CA LEU A 519 -13.70 12.69 -12.64
C LEU A 519 -14.46 14.03 -12.58
N ALA A 520 -14.27 14.79 -11.50
CA ALA A 520 -14.88 16.12 -11.39
C ALA A 520 -14.40 17.10 -12.48
N ARG A 521 -13.13 17.02 -12.88
CA ARG A 521 -12.60 17.81 -14.02
C ARG A 521 -13.22 17.37 -15.35
N ILE A 522 -13.30 16.07 -15.60
CA ILE A 522 -13.94 15.51 -16.80
C ILE A 522 -15.39 15.97 -16.86
N TYR A 523 -16.10 15.93 -15.73
CA TYR A 523 -17.48 16.40 -15.67
C TYR A 523 -17.64 17.88 -16.01
N ALA A 524 -16.73 18.72 -15.54
CA ALA A 524 -16.79 20.17 -15.73
C ALA A 524 -16.36 20.64 -17.14
N THR A 525 -15.65 19.80 -17.92
CA THR A 525 -15.13 20.16 -19.25
C THR A 525 -16.06 19.75 -20.40
N GLU A 526 -17.08 18.99 -20.14
CA GLU A 526 -18.10 18.53 -21.10
C GLU A 526 -19.47 19.18 -20.80
#